data_71797aae83907760b0abf6686ccb035e
#
_entry.id   71797aae83907760b0abf6686ccb035e
#
_cell.length_a   1.000
_cell.length_b   1.000
_cell.length_c   1.000
_cell.angle_alpha   90.00
_cell.angle_beta   90.00
_cell.angle_gamma   90.00
#
_symmetry.space_group_name_H-M   'P 1'
#
loop_
_entity.id
_entity.type
_entity.pdbx_description
1 polymer ?
#
loop_
_entity_poly.entity_id
_entity_poly.type
_entity_poly.pdbx_seq_one_letter_code
_entity_poly.pdbx_strand_id
1 'polypeptide(L)'
;MEQYMMYRKALSFGDEKVATQILATDNAAEIKALGRLVSGYDESLWNGIRQIVVYEGLFAKFTQNPDLRERLKDTGNAFLAECAVNDRIWGIGLSMRDPSRLDRAKWRGQNLLGYALMMVRERL
;
A
#
# COMPACT_ATOMS: atom_id res chain seq x y z
N MET A 1 7.97 0.33 -1.86
CA MET A 1 6.74 -0.36 -1.40
C MET A 1 6.34 -1.55 -2.28
N GLU A 2 6.41 -1.45 -3.60
CA GLU A 2 6.04 -2.56 -4.49
C GLU A 2 6.91 -3.81 -4.26
N GLN A 3 8.22 -3.64 -4.18
CA GLN A 3 9.13 -4.75 -3.89
C GLN A 3 8.81 -5.42 -2.56
N TYR A 4 8.58 -4.63 -1.52
CA TYR A 4 8.21 -5.14 -0.20
C TYR A 4 6.88 -5.92 -0.25
N MET A 5 5.89 -5.38 -0.94
CA MET A 5 4.58 -6.02 -1.10
C MET A 5 4.69 -7.39 -1.79
N MET A 6 5.43 -7.45 -2.89
CA MET A 6 5.59 -8.70 -3.64
C MET A 6 6.45 -9.71 -2.88
N TYR A 7 7.47 -9.24 -2.17
CA TYR A 7 8.27 -10.09 -1.29
C TYR A 7 7.42 -10.72 -0.19
N ARG A 8 6.61 -9.91 0.51
CA ARG A 8 5.73 -10.41 1.55
C ARG A 8 4.66 -11.36 1.00
N LYS A 9 4.17 -11.10 -0.21
CA LYS A 9 3.25 -12.00 -0.89
C LYS A 9 3.89 -13.38 -1.09
N ALA A 10 5.10 -13.41 -1.62
CA ALA A 10 5.83 -14.65 -1.84
C ALA A 10 6.06 -15.41 -0.52
N LEU A 11 6.48 -14.71 0.53
CA LEU A 11 6.66 -15.32 1.85
C LEU A 11 5.36 -15.86 2.43
N SER A 12 4.26 -15.14 2.27
CA SER A 12 2.96 -15.53 2.81
C SER A 12 2.47 -16.86 2.24
N PHE A 13 2.87 -17.20 1.01
CA PHE A 13 2.52 -18.46 0.35
C PHE A 13 3.68 -19.46 0.32
N GLY A 14 4.77 -19.18 1.05
CA GLY A 14 5.89 -20.11 1.19
C GLY A 14 6.77 -20.24 -0.06
N ASP A 15 6.70 -19.31 -0.99
CA ASP A 15 7.52 -19.33 -2.20
C ASP A 15 8.83 -18.58 -1.99
N GLU A 16 9.78 -19.23 -1.32
CA GLU A 16 11.09 -18.64 -1.00
C GLU A 16 11.93 -18.34 -2.23
N LYS A 17 11.78 -19.12 -3.29
CA LYS A 17 12.52 -18.91 -4.54
C LYS A 17 12.13 -17.58 -5.17
N VAL A 18 10.84 -17.34 -5.34
CA VAL A 18 10.34 -16.08 -5.90
C VAL A 18 10.66 -14.91 -4.97
N ALA A 19 10.54 -15.10 -3.66
CA ALA A 19 10.89 -14.07 -2.69
C ALA A 19 12.34 -13.61 -2.85
N THR A 20 13.27 -14.55 -2.98
CA THR A 20 14.70 -14.25 -3.20
C THR A 20 14.92 -13.50 -4.51
N GLN A 21 14.23 -13.91 -5.58
CA GLN A 21 14.34 -13.25 -6.88
C GLN A 21 13.83 -11.82 -6.84
N ILE A 22 12.75 -11.55 -6.09
CA ILE A 22 12.20 -10.21 -5.94
C ILE A 22 13.20 -9.29 -5.25
N LEU A 23 13.87 -9.76 -4.21
CA LEU A 23 14.90 -8.97 -3.50
C LEU A 23 16.14 -8.69 -4.34
N ALA A 24 16.38 -9.51 -5.36
CA ALA A 24 17.56 -9.39 -6.21
C ALA A 24 17.42 -8.38 -7.35
N THR A 25 16.25 -7.78 -7.53
CA THR A 25 16.00 -6.80 -8.59
C THR A 25 15.34 -5.55 -8.03
N ASP A 26 15.61 -4.39 -8.63
CA ASP A 26 14.92 -3.13 -8.35
C ASP A 26 14.07 -2.65 -9.55
N ASN A 27 13.95 -3.49 -10.58
CA ASN A 27 13.12 -3.19 -11.74
C ASN A 27 11.65 -3.46 -11.44
N ALA A 28 10.83 -2.40 -11.51
CA ALA A 28 9.41 -2.47 -11.16
C ALA A 28 8.62 -3.48 -12.01
N ALA A 29 8.92 -3.57 -13.31
CA ALA A 29 8.24 -4.52 -14.19
C ALA A 29 8.57 -5.97 -13.84
N GLU A 30 9.84 -6.26 -13.52
CA GLU A 30 10.25 -7.59 -13.06
C GLU A 30 9.61 -7.95 -11.74
N ILE A 31 9.58 -7.02 -10.79
CA ILE A 31 8.95 -7.25 -9.49
C ILE A 31 7.48 -7.63 -9.65
N LYS A 32 6.74 -6.92 -10.49
CA LYS A 32 5.34 -7.24 -10.78
C LYS A 32 5.18 -8.60 -11.45
N ALA A 33 6.03 -8.89 -12.42
CA ALA A 33 6.01 -10.18 -13.11
C ALA A 33 6.30 -11.34 -12.14
N LEU A 34 7.30 -11.21 -11.28
CA LEU A 34 7.62 -12.20 -10.27
C LEU A 34 6.48 -12.38 -9.27
N GLY A 35 5.81 -11.29 -8.89
CA GLY A 35 4.65 -11.35 -7.99
C GLY A 35 3.50 -12.18 -8.57
N ARG A 36 3.33 -12.23 -9.88
CA ARG A 36 2.34 -13.07 -10.55
C ARG A 36 2.73 -14.55 -10.60
N LEU A 37 4.00 -14.86 -10.40
CA LEU A 37 4.52 -16.23 -10.45
C LEU A 37 4.51 -16.94 -9.10
N VAL A 38 4.07 -16.26 -8.04
CA VAL A 38 4.03 -16.84 -6.70
C VAL A 38 3.18 -18.11 -6.69
N SER A 39 3.79 -19.23 -6.29
CA SER A 39 3.10 -20.51 -6.17
C SER A 39 2.23 -20.58 -4.92
N GLY A 40 1.16 -21.37 -4.98
CA GLY A 40 0.25 -21.54 -3.83
C GLY A 40 -0.63 -20.32 -3.54
N TYR A 41 -0.73 -19.39 -4.48
CA TYR A 41 -1.48 -18.15 -4.31
C TYR A 41 -2.97 -18.41 -4.07
N ASP A 42 -3.50 -17.74 -3.06
CA ASP A 42 -4.93 -17.69 -2.75
C ASP A 42 -5.35 -16.23 -2.62
N GLU A 43 -6.24 -15.78 -3.51
CA GLU A 43 -6.64 -14.39 -3.59
C GLU A 43 -7.35 -13.90 -2.34
N SER A 44 -8.26 -14.71 -1.78
CA SER A 44 -8.99 -14.33 -0.57
C SER A 44 -8.06 -14.13 0.62
N LEU A 45 -7.10 -15.04 0.76
CA LEU A 45 -6.12 -14.98 1.84
C LEU A 45 -5.22 -13.76 1.67
N TRP A 46 -4.73 -13.52 0.45
CA TRP A 46 -3.88 -12.36 0.17
C TRP A 46 -4.63 -11.03 0.38
N ASN A 47 -5.89 -10.96 0.00
CA ASN A 47 -6.70 -9.77 0.21
C ASN A 47 -6.80 -9.38 1.71
N GLY A 48 -6.82 -10.36 2.60
CA GLY A 48 -6.77 -10.11 4.03
C GLY A 48 -5.38 -9.71 4.53
N ILE A 49 -4.37 -10.47 4.12
CA ILE A 49 -2.98 -10.28 4.58
C ILE A 49 -2.40 -8.95 4.09
N ARG A 50 -2.69 -8.54 2.85
CA ARG A 50 -2.05 -7.35 2.25
C ARG A 50 -2.32 -6.06 3.01
N GLN A 51 -3.44 -5.95 3.68
CA GLN A 51 -3.75 -4.76 4.48
C GLN A 51 -2.78 -4.62 5.65
N ILE A 52 -2.47 -5.73 6.31
CA ILE A 52 -1.49 -5.79 7.39
C ILE A 52 -0.10 -5.48 6.86
N VAL A 53 0.24 -6.07 5.72
CA VAL A 53 1.54 -5.86 5.07
C VAL A 53 1.75 -4.41 4.68
N VAL A 54 0.74 -3.76 4.10
CA VAL A 54 0.80 -2.35 3.75
C VAL A 54 1.00 -1.49 5.00
N TYR A 55 0.25 -1.74 6.05
CA TYR A 55 0.37 -1.01 7.29
C TYR A 55 1.79 -1.13 7.90
N GLU A 56 2.30 -2.35 7.99
CA GLU A 56 3.64 -2.61 8.51
C GLU A 56 4.72 -1.93 7.66
N GLY A 57 4.59 -2.01 6.34
CA GLY A 57 5.52 -1.37 5.41
C GLY A 57 5.50 0.15 5.52
N LEU A 58 4.32 0.74 5.63
CA LEU A 58 4.17 2.19 5.83
C LEU A 58 4.75 2.62 7.17
N PHE A 59 4.49 1.88 8.23
CA PHE A 59 5.05 2.18 9.54
C PHE A 59 6.59 2.18 9.49
N ALA A 60 7.18 1.16 8.87
CA ALA A 60 8.63 1.09 8.69
C ALA A 60 9.15 2.28 7.86
N LYS A 61 8.49 2.59 6.75
CA LYS A 61 8.87 3.70 5.87
C LYS A 61 8.90 5.02 6.61
N PHE A 62 7.86 5.34 7.36
CA PHE A 62 7.74 6.62 8.05
C PHE A 62 8.54 6.68 9.34
N THR A 63 8.89 5.55 9.96
CA THR A 63 9.81 5.54 11.10
C THR A 63 11.28 5.63 10.68
N GLN A 64 11.62 5.08 9.51
CA GLN A 64 13.00 5.05 9.02
C GLN A 64 13.40 6.27 8.21
N ASN A 65 12.46 7.12 7.83
CA ASN A 65 12.70 8.30 7.01
C ASN A 65 12.19 9.56 7.74
N PRO A 66 13.06 10.28 8.47
CA PRO A 66 12.66 11.42 9.29
C PRO A 66 11.88 12.51 8.53
N ASP A 67 12.28 12.82 7.29
CA ASP A 67 11.60 13.84 6.49
C ASP A 67 10.15 13.44 6.15
N LEU A 68 9.95 12.18 5.80
CA LEU A 68 8.62 11.65 5.50
C LEU A 68 7.77 11.60 6.77
N ARG A 69 8.38 11.23 7.89
CA ARG A 69 7.71 11.22 9.19
C ARG A 69 7.16 12.59 9.53
N GLU A 70 7.99 13.63 9.39
CA GLU A 70 7.58 15.01 9.69
C GLU A 70 6.46 15.47 8.77
N ARG A 71 6.52 15.16 7.48
CA ARG A 71 5.46 15.47 6.53
C ARG A 71 4.13 14.83 6.91
N LEU A 72 4.16 13.57 7.34
CA LEU A 72 2.94 12.88 7.75
C LEU A 72 2.39 13.48 9.04
N LYS A 73 3.23 13.76 10.02
CA LYS A 73 2.83 14.40 11.28
C LYS A 73 2.27 15.81 11.06
N ASP A 74 2.83 16.55 10.10
CA ASP A 74 2.38 17.90 9.77
C ASP A 74 0.96 17.94 9.19
N THR A 75 0.44 16.82 8.70
CA THR A 75 -0.96 16.75 8.25
C THR A 75 -1.95 16.82 9.41
N GLY A 76 -1.50 16.68 10.64
CA GLY A 76 -2.33 16.83 11.86
C GLY A 76 -3.47 15.83 11.92
N ASN A 77 -4.69 16.33 11.94
CA ASN A 77 -5.92 15.50 11.97
C ASN A 77 -6.64 15.46 10.61
N ALA A 78 -6.00 15.92 9.54
CA ALA A 78 -6.62 15.92 8.23
C ALA A 78 -6.90 14.49 7.75
N PHE A 79 -8.02 14.30 7.03
CA PHE A 79 -8.26 13.07 6.31
C PHE A 79 -7.30 12.95 5.13
N LEU A 80 -6.65 11.80 5.03
CA LEU A 80 -5.72 11.51 3.95
C LEU A 80 -6.44 10.63 2.92
N ALA A 81 -6.33 11.01 1.65
CA ALA A 81 -7.00 10.32 0.57
C ALA A 81 -6.04 10.03 -0.58
N GLU A 82 -6.07 8.80 -1.07
CA GLU A 82 -5.36 8.43 -2.29
C GLU A 82 -6.24 8.73 -3.50
N CYS A 83 -5.90 9.78 -4.24
CA CYS A 83 -6.65 10.20 -5.42
C CYS A 83 -6.19 9.41 -6.64
N ALA A 84 -6.86 8.28 -6.90
CA ALA A 84 -6.57 7.40 -8.01
C ALA A 84 -7.89 6.98 -8.67
N VAL A 85 -8.11 7.39 -9.92
CA VAL A 85 -9.36 7.15 -10.65
C VAL A 85 -9.64 5.66 -10.81
N ASN A 86 -8.59 4.88 -11.08
CA ASN A 86 -8.71 3.44 -11.38
C ASN A 86 -8.47 2.54 -10.17
N ASP A 87 -8.33 3.10 -8.99
CA ASP A 87 -8.12 2.33 -7.76
C ASP A 87 -9.24 2.60 -6.77
N ARG A 88 -10.16 1.66 -6.68
CA ARG A 88 -11.32 1.74 -5.77
C ARG A 88 -11.11 0.99 -4.46
N ILE A 89 -9.95 0.37 -4.30
CA ILE A 89 -9.59 -0.36 -3.07
C ILE A 89 -8.68 0.51 -2.20
N TRP A 90 -7.51 0.86 -2.71
CA TRP A 90 -6.54 1.66 -1.97
C TRP A 90 -6.79 3.14 -2.09
N GLY A 91 -7.43 3.58 -3.18
CA GLY A 91 -7.77 4.96 -3.43
C GLY A 91 -9.25 5.25 -3.30
N ILE A 92 -9.61 6.51 -3.58
CA ILE A 92 -11.01 6.98 -3.51
C ILE A 92 -11.76 6.84 -4.83
N GLY A 93 -11.09 6.40 -5.89
CA GLY A 93 -11.69 6.26 -7.21
C GLY A 93 -11.97 7.59 -7.92
N LEU A 94 -11.38 8.68 -7.45
CA LEU A 94 -11.54 10.03 -8.00
C LEU A 94 -10.19 10.68 -8.23
N SER A 95 -10.12 11.54 -9.25
CA SER A 95 -8.93 12.31 -9.56
C SER A 95 -8.65 13.42 -8.55
N MET A 96 -7.39 13.84 -8.46
CA MET A 96 -6.99 15.06 -7.73
C MET A 96 -7.69 16.34 -8.27
N ARG A 97 -8.19 16.29 -9.49
CA ARG A 97 -8.87 17.41 -10.11
C ARG A 97 -10.38 17.39 -9.92
N ASP A 98 -10.92 16.30 -9.40
CA ASP A 98 -12.35 16.16 -9.18
C ASP A 98 -12.76 16.88 -7.88
N PRO A 99 -13.67 17.89 -7.96
CA PRO A 99 -14.11 18.58 -6.75
C PRO A 99 -14.79 17.66 -5.73
N SER A 100 -15.37 16.55 -6.18
CA SER A 100 -16.00 15.56 -5.29
C SER A 100 -15.00 14.84 -4.38
N ARG A 101 -13.69 14.95 -4.62
CA ARG A 101 -12.66 14.40 -3.74
C ARG A 101 -12.74 14.98 -2.31
N LEU A 102 -13.28 16.17 -2.18
CA LEU A 102 -13.40 16.87 -0.90
C LEU A 102 -14.64 16.42 -0.09
N ASP A 103 -15.50 15.64 -0.69
CA ASP A 103 -16.71 15.13 -0.05
C ASP A 103 -16.64 13.60 0.04
N ARG A 104 -16.39 13.07 1.25
CA ARG A 104 -16.24 11.62 1.46
C ARG A 104 -17.47 10.83 1.03
N ALA A 105 -18.67 11.42 1.13
CA ALA A 105 -19.90 10.76 0.71
C ALA A 105 -19.94 10.47 -0.80
N LYS A 106 -19.10 11.17 -1.59
CA LYS A 106 -19.02 11.01 -3.04
C LYS A 106 -17.84 10.14 -3.48
N TRP A 107 -17.01 9.65 -2.56
CA TRP A 107 -15.89 8.78 -2.90
C TRP A 107 -16.41 7.46 -3.49
N ARG A 108 -15.70 6.98 -4.52
CA ARG A 108 -16.04 5.74 -5.25
C ARG A 108 -15.13 4.57 -4.89
N GLY A 109 -14.27 4.74 -3.90
CA GLY A 109 -13.32 3.74 -3.45
C GLY A 109 -13.19 3.71 -1.95
N GLN A 110 -12.58 2.65 -1.44
CA GLN A 110 -12.47 2.39 0.00
C GLN A 110 -11.38 3.22 0.69
N ASN A 111 -10.45 3.80 -0.07
CA ASN A 111 -9.35 4.60 0.47
C ASN A 111 -8.52 3.87 1.56
N LEU A 112 -8.25 2.59 1.37
CA LEU A 112 -7.51 1.81 2.38
C LEU A 112 -6.12 2.38 2.65
N LEU A 113 -5.46 2.92 1.61
CA LEU A 113 -4.14 3.54 1.79
C LEU A 113 -4.21 4.80 2.68
N GLY A 114 -5.20 5.64 2.45
CA GLY A 114 -5.39 6.84 3.28
C GLY A 114 -5.64 6.50 4.74
N TYR A 115 -6.50 5.52 5.00
CA TYR A 115 -6.77 5.07 6.38
C TYR A 115 -5.55 4.42 7.01
N ALA A 116 -4.77 3.62 6.28
CA ALA A 116 -3.53 3.05 6.79
C ALA A 116 -2.54 4.15 7.18
N LEU A 117 -2.40 5.19 6.36
CA LEU A 117 -1.55 6.34 6.66
C LEU A 117 -2.01 7.10 7.91
N MET A 118 -3.32 7.27 8.08
CA MET A 118 -3.86 7.91 9.27
C MET A 118 -3.58 7.09 10.53
N MET A 119 -3.68 5.76 10.45
CA MET A 119 -3.34 4.87 11.56
C MET A 119 -1.85 4.91 11.90
N VAL A 120 -0.99 4.93 10.88
CA VAL A 120 0.45 5.08 11.07
C VAL A 120 0.77 6.41 11.75
N ARG A 121 0.14 7.49 11.28
CA ARG A 121 0.32 8.82 11.85
C ARG A 121 0.04 8.87 13.34
N GLU A 122 -1.01 8.22 13.81
CA GLU A 122 -1.35 8.16 15.23
C GLU A 122 -0.27 7.51 16.09
N ARG A 123 0.54 6.61 15.51
CA ARG A 123 1.60 5.89 16.22
C ARG A 123 2.96 6.58 16.15
N LEU A 124 3.08 7.61 15.36
CA LEU A 124 4.31 8.39 15.26
C LEU A 124 4.32 9.49 16.34
#